data_be4ccf07e3b4e5aa91c8c54b40c8900b
#
_entry.id   be4ccf07e3b4e5aa91c8c54b40c8900b
#
_cell.length_a   1.000
_cell.length_b   1.000
_cell.length_c   1.000
_cell.angle_alpha   90.00
_cell.angle_beta   90.00
_cell.angle_gamma   90.00
#
_symmetry.space_group_name_H-M   'P 1'
#
loop_
_entity.id
_entity.type
_entity.pdbx_description
1 polymer ?
#
loop_
_entity_poly.entity_id
_entity_poly.type
_entity_poly.pdbx_seq_one_letter_code
_entity_poly.pdbx_strand_id
1 'polypeptide(L)'
;MSKAKTETRMDSFQSWAHRWGRVGTLIALIYMVALPFVVLAAYDSIPSLGEVFNVNTFSILLIYIPVGFSEALSYTPILGCSAYLAFITGNIMNLKLPVAANAMNLTKKQPNTPEGEAIASVAVAVSSLMTVAILTLAAVFASFISPVFELPAVKIASGYLLPALFGSMALGLFASSASGSKVVKGGIKGVLPVLVIMTVLSLAARLAGYGSVLGGLVGIFIIVMLPIGILTSYVLWKKGKIQVVDKEQK
;
A
#
# COMPACT_ATOMS: atom_id res chain seq x y z
N MET A 1 25.25 -5.93 32.66
CA MET A 1 24.56 -7.20 32.34
C MET A 1 23.14 -7.07 31.75
N SER A 2 22.36 -6.07 32.09
CA SER A 2 20.99 -5.90 31.57
C SER A 2 20.93 -5.55 30.06
N LYS A 3 21.70 -4.59 29.55
CA LYS A 3 21.69 -4.16 28.15
C LYS A 3 22.04 -5.29 27.17
N ALA A 4 23.16 -6.00 27.40
CA ALA A 4 23.59 -7.08 26.52
C ALA A 4 22.56 -8.22 26.42
N LYS A 5 21.87 -8.55 27.53
CA LYS A 5 20.82 -9.58 27.55
C LYS A 5 19.56 -9.13 26.82
N THR A 6 19.28 -7.82 26.80
CA THR A 6 18.16 -7.24 26.04
C THR A 6 18.46 -7.23 24.55
N GLU A 7 19.65 -6.82 24.14
CA GLU A 7 20.10 -6.82 22.74
C GLU A 7 20.04 -8.23 22.14
N THR A 8 20.62 -9.24 22.82
CA THR A 8 20.58 -10.64 22.36
C THR A 8 19.15 -11.18 22.23
N ARG A 9 18.23 -10.72 23.08
CA ARG A 9 16.83 -11.16 23.05
C ARG A 9 16.05 -10.51 21.90
N MET A 10 16.38 -9.27 21.55
CA MET A 10 15.77 -8.54 20.42
C MET A 10 16.27 -9.08 19.09
N ASP A 11 17.56 -9.41 18.96
CA ASP A 11 18.12 -10.07 17.77
C ASP A 11 17.47 -11.44 17.53
N SER A 12 17.17 -12.19 18.60
CA SER A 12 16.46 -13.46 18.51
C SER A 12 15.02 -13.29 18.04
N PHE A 13 14.33 -12.23 18.47
CA PHE A 13 12.97 -11.89 18.00
C PHE A 13 12.96 -11.55 16.50
N GLN A 14 13.87 -10.70 16.05
CA GLN A 14 13.95 -10.32 14.64
C GLN A 14 14.25 -11.55 13.76
N SER A 15 15.21 -12.38 14.15
CA SER A 15 15.55 -13.61 13.43
C SER A 15 14.36 -14.57 13.34
N TRP A 16 13.62 -14.72 14.42
CA TRP A 16 12.41 -15.52 14.48
C TRP A 16 11.31 -14.93 13.58
N ALA A 17 11.06 -13.62 13.68
CA ALA A 17 10.04 -12.91 12.91
C ALA A 17 10.33 -12.96 11.40
N HIS A 18 11.59 -12.79 10.99
CA HIS A 18 11.99 -12.92 9.58
C HIS A 18 11.88 -14.35 9.05
N ARG A 19 12.20 -15.35 9.88
CA ARG A 19 12.06 -16.76 9.49
C ARG A 19 10.60 -17.13 9.28
N TRP A 20 9.76 -16.90 10.29
CA TRP A 20 8.33 -17.23 10.23
C TRP A 20 7.56 -16.31 9.30
N GLY A 21 7.96 -15.05 9.18
CA GLY A 21 7.39 -14.13 8.22
C GLY A 21 7.56 -14.61 6.78
N ARG A 22 8.74 -15.06 6.39
CA ARG A 22 8.99 -15.65 5.06
C ARG A 22 8.16 -16.90 4.82
N VAL A 23 8.11 -17.81 5.78
CA VAL A 23 7.30 -19.03 5.67
C VAL A 23 5.82 -18.69 5.56
N GLY A 24 5.31 -17.80 6.41
CA GLY A 24 3.92 -17.36 6.38
C GLY A 24 3.56 -16.66 5.07
N THR A 25 4.44 -15.80 4.55
CA THR A 25 4.23 -15.14 3.26
C THR A 25 4.20 -16.13 2.11
N LEU A 26 5.08 -17.14 2.13
CA LEU A 26 5.09 -18.19 1.11
C LEU A 26 3.80 -19.01 1.14
N ILE A 27 3.34 -19.41 2.32
CA ILE A 27 2.07 -20.14 2.49
C ILE A 27 0.90 -19.28 2.00
N ALA A 28 0.86 -18.00 2.38
CA ALA A 28 -0.19 -17.08 1.92
C ALA A 28 -0.18 -16.90 0.39
N LEU A 29 1.01 -16.79 -0.20
CA LEU A 29 1.15 -16.68 -1.65
C LEU A 29 0.63 -17.93 -2.37
N ILE A 30 1.02 -19.12 -1.89
CA ILE A 30 0.55 -20.39 -2.44
C ILE A 30 -0.98 -20.45 -2.32
N TYR A 31 -1.54 -20.10 -1.16
CA TYR A 31 -2.98 -20.08 -0.93
C TYR A 31 -3.69 -19.11 -1.89
N MET A 32 -3.19 -17.89 -2.03
CA MET A 32 -3.78 -16.87 -2.91
C MET A 32 -3.76 -17.28 -4.39
N VAL A 33 -2.69 -17.97 -4.82
CA VAL A 33 -2.60 -18.48 -6.20
C VAL A 33 -3.48 -19.72 -6.38
N ALA A 34 -3.49 -20.63 -5.42
CA ALA A 34 -4.24 -21.89 -5.51
C ALA A 34 -5.77 -21.68 -5.46
N LEU A 35 -6.24 -20.71 -4.66
CA LEU A 35 -7.67 -20.49 -4.41
C LEU A 35 -8.48 -20.28 -5.71
N PRO A 36 -8.11 -19.40 -6.64
CA PRO A 36 -8.81 -19.24 -7.90
C PRO A 36 -8.87 -20.54 -8.70
N PHE A 37 -7.78 -21.30 -8.77
CA PHE A 37 -7.75 -22.57 -9.50
C PHE A 37 -8.67 -23.62 -8.89
N VAL A 38 -8.72 -23.70 -7.56
CA VAL A 38 -9.65 -24.61 -6.86
C VAL A 38 -11.10 -24.25 -7.16
N VAL A 39 -11.43 -22.96 -7.14
CA VAL A 39 -12.78 -22.48 -7.46
C VAL A 39 -13.12 -22.79 -8.93
N LEU A 40 -12.23 -22.46 -9.86
CA LEU A 40 -12.44 -22.72 -11.28
C LEU A 40 -12.58 -24.21 -11.59
N ALA A 41 -11.80 -25.06 -10.93
CA ALA A 41 -11.91 -26.51 -11.05
C ALA A 41 -13.26 -27.04 -10.50
N ALA A 42 -13.77 -26.47 -9.40
CA ALA A 42 -15.05 -26.85 -8.82
C ALA A 42 -16.25 -26.48 -9.72
N TYR A 43 -16.08 -25.49 -10.60
CA TYR A 43 -17.11 -25.06 -11.57
C TYR A 43 -16.83 -25.53 -13.01
N ASP A 44 -15.89 -26.46 -13.24
CA ASP A 44 -15.46 -26.94 -14.56
C ASP A 44 -15.16 -25.79 -15.55
N SER A 45 -14.62 -24.70 -15.05
CA SER A 45 -14.40 -23.44 -15.80
C SER A 45 -12.93 -23.06 -15.87
N ILE A 46 -12.01 -24.03 -15.94
CA ILE A 46 -10.57 -23.76 -16.03
C ILE A 46 -10.28 -23.10 -17.39
N PRO A 47 -9.77 -21.83 -17.39
CA PRO A 47 -9.49 -21.13 -18.62
C PRO A 47 -8.29 -21.75 -19.36
N SER A 48 -8.30 -21.66 -20.67
CA SER A 48 -7.14 -22.00 -21.50
C SER A 48 -6.00 -21.02 -21.24
N LEU A 49 -4.75 -21.43 -21.49
CA LEU A 49 -3.58 -20.55 -21.33
C LEU A 49 -3.70 -19.27 -22.16
N GLY A 50 -4.31 -19.34 -23.36
CA GLY A 50 -4.54 -18.17 -24.21
C GLY A 50 -5.54 -17.16 -23.62
N GLU A 51 -6.53 -17.64 -22.86
CA GLU A 51 -7.48 -16.77 -22.14
C GLU A 51 -6.83 -16.12 -20.91
N VAL A 52 -5.91 -16.81 -20.25
CA VAL A 52 -5.15 -16.27 -19.12
C VAL A 52 -4.14 -15.23 -19.61
N PHE A 53 -3.37 -15.53 -20.65
CA PHE A 53 -2.35 -14.65 -21.20
C PHE A 53 -2.89 -13.82 -22.38
N ASN A 54 -3.84 -12.95 -22.11
CA ASN A 54 -4.40 -12.01 -23.06
C ASN A 54 -3.98 -10.55 -22.77
N VAL A 55 -4.31 -9.65 -23.68
CA VAL A 55 -3.97 -8.22 -23.59
C VAL A 55 -4.52 -7.58 -22.29
N ASN A 56 -5.70 -8.01 -21.83
CA ASN A 56 -6.29 -7.47 -20.60
C ASN A 56 -5.50 -7.88 -19.36
N THR A 57 -5.05 -9.14 -19.30
CA THR A 57 -4.17 -9.63 -18.22
C THR A 57 -2.84 -8.87 -18.20
N PHE A 58 -2.23 -8.67 -19.37
CA PHE A 58 -1.01 -7.86 -19.47
C PHE A 58 -1.24 -6.43 -18.99
N SER A 59 -2.34 -5.81 -19.34
CA SER A 59 -2.68 -4.45 -18.90
C SER A 59 -2.81 -4.37 -17.37
N ILE A 60 -3.44 -5.37 -16.75
CA ILE A 60 -3.56 -5.47 -15.28
C ILE A 60 -2.18 -5.64 -14.65
N LEU A 61 -1.34 -6.54 -15.15
CA LEU A 61 0.01 -6.76 -14.63
C LEU A 61 0.90 -5.52 -14.74
N LEU A 62 0.80 -4.78 -15.85
CA LEU A 62 1.52 -3.51 -16.06
C LEU A 62 1.15 -2.44 -15.05
N ILE A 63 -0.05 -2.49 -14.47
CA ILE A 63 -0.47 -1.58 -13.39
C ILE A 63 0.01 -2.09 -12.03
N TYR A 64 -0.29 -3.34 -11.72
CA TYR A 64 -0.11 -3.85 -10.35
C TYR A 64 1.33 -4.19 -10.00
N ILE A 65 2.15 -4.65 -10.94
CA ILE A 65 3.56 -4.98 -10.66
C ILE A 65 4.36 -3.74 -10.20
N PRO A 66 4.34 -2.60 -10.94
CA PRO A 66 5.06 -1.40 -10.50
C PRO A 66 4.52 -0.83 -9.18
N VAL A 67 3.20 -0.87 -8.98
CA VAL A 67 2.58 -0.41 -7.74
C VAL A 67 3.04 -1.27 -6.58
N GLY A 68 2.94 -2.59 -6.67
CA GLY A 68 3.37 -3.51 -5.62
C GLY A 68 4.86 -3.38 -5.29
N PHE A 69 5.71 -3.20 -6.30
CA PHE A 69 7.13 -2.95 -6.11
C PHE A 69 7.40 -1.63 -5.39
N SER A 70 6.70 -0.56 -5.78
CA SER A 70 6.78 0.75 -5.12
C SER A 70 6.32 0.69 -3.66
N GLU A 71 5.25 -0.02 -3.38
CA GLU A 71 4.75 -0.23 -2.01
C GLU A 71 5.75 -0.99 -1.16
N ALA A 72 6.33 -2.07 -1.68
CA ALA A 72 7.35 -2.85 -0.97
C ALA A 72 8.56 -1.99 -0.60
N LEU A 73 9.07 -1.20 -1.54
CA LEU A 73 10.20 -0.30 -1.30
C LEU A 73 9.87 0.82 -0.30
N SER A 74 8.64 1.33 -0.33
CA SER A 74 8.24 2.48 0.49
C SER A 74 7.91 2.09 1.93
N TYR A 75 7.27 0.94 2.14
CA TYR A 75 6.71 0.60 3.45
C TYR A 75 7.59 -0.34 4.27
N THR A 76 8.37 -1.21 3.62
CA THR A 76 9.26 -2.14 4.33
C THR A 76 10.24 -1.44 5.28
N PRO A 77 10.88 -0.31 4.92
CA PRO A 77 11.78 0.39 5.83
C PRO A 77 11.11 0.94 7.09
N ILE A 78 9.80 1.21 7.04
CA ILE A 78 9.04 1.74 8.18
C ILE A 78 8.49 0.60 9.05
N LEU A 79 8.01 -0.46 8.40
CA LEU A 79 7.35 -1.58 9.05
C LEU A 79 8.32 -2.64 9.58
N GLY A 80 9.54 -2.73 9.03
CA GLY A 80 10.50 -3.75 9.40
C GLY A 80 9.94 -5.16 9.25
N CYS A 81 10.12 -6.03 10.23
CA CYS A 81 9.62 -7.40 10.21
C CYS A 81 8.07 -7.50 10.22
N SER A 82 7.35 -6.44 10.63
CA SER A 82 5.88 -6.42 10.55
C SER A 82 5.35 -6.31 9.11
N ALA A 83 6.22 -5.98 8.15
CA ALA A 83 5.87 -5.89 6.74
C ALA A 83 5.31 -7.22 6.20
N TYR A 84 5.84 -8.37 6.64
CA TYR A 84 5.30 -9.68 6.23
C TYR A 84 3.80 -9.81 6.52
N LEU A 85 3.40 -9.51 7.75
CA LEU A 85 2.00 -9.57 8.14
C LEU A 85 1.15 -8.48 7.46
N ALA A 86 1.71 -7.29 7.30
CA ALA A 86 1.02 -6.19 6.64
C ALA A 86 0.73 -6.50 5.17
N PHE A 87 1.68 -7.09 4.43
CA PHE A 87 1.48 -7.48 3.03
C PHE A 87 0.49 -8.64 2.86
N ILE A 88 0.47 -9.61 3.79
CA ILE A 88 -0.51 -10.71 3.78
C ILE A 88 -1.93 -10.19 4.03
N THR A 89 -2.09 -9.28 4.99
CA THR A 89 -3.41 -8.81 5.44
C THR A 89 -3.93 -7.60 4.66
N GLY A 90 -3.07 -6.96 3.87
CA GLY A 90 -3.44 -5.83 3.02
C GLY A 90 -3.79 -4.55 3.76
N ASN A 91 -4.30 -3.56 3.00
CA ASN A 91 -4.67 -2.23 3.47
C ASN A 91 -3.53 -1.53 4.25
N ILE A 92 -2.32 -1.59 3.67
CA ILE A 92 -1.10 -1.16 4.34
C ILE A 92 -1.12 0.34 4.58
N MET A 93 -1.35 1.12 3.53
CA MET A 93 -1.22 2.57 3.57
C MET A 93 -2.28 3.24 4.46
N ASN A 94 -3.52 2.78 4.40
CA ASN A 94 -4.63 3.42 5.11
C ASN A 94 -4.78 2.96 6.56
N LEU A 95 -4.36 1.73 6.89
CA LEU A 95 -4.53 1.16 8.23
C LEU A 95 -3.20 0.75 8.88
N LYS A 96 -2.43 -0.13 8.26
CA LYS A 96 -1.28 -0.75 8.91
C LYS A 96 -0.15 0.22 9.19
N LEU A 97 0.18 1.05 8.19
CA LEU A 97 1.25 2.04 8.32
C LEU A 97 0.92 3.12 9.36
N PRO A 98 -0.27 3.77 9.34
CA PRO A 98 -0.64 4.73 10.37
C PRO A 98 -0.70 4.14 11.77
N VAL A 99 -1.20 2.90 11.92
CA VAL A 99 -1.28 2.23 13.22
C VAL A 99 0.11 1.92 13.77
N ALA A 100 1.01 1.37 12.94
CA ALA A 100 2.40 1.11 13.32
C ALA A 100 3.14 2.39 13.69
N ALA A 101 3.02 3.44 12.85
CA ALA A 101 3.65 4.73 13.09
C ALA A 101 3.14 5.39 14.39
N ASN A 102 1.83 5.33 14.64
CA ASN A 102 1.24 5.87 15.85
C ASN A 102 1.69 5.12 17.11
N ALA A 103 1.73 3.78 17.06
CA ALA A 103 2.21 2.95 18.15
C ALA A 103 3.69 3.24 18.48
N MET A 104 4.54 3.38 17.46
CA MET A 104 5.93 3.78 17.65
C MET A 104 6.07 5.19 18.23
N ASN A 105 5.24 6.14 17.78
CA ASN A 105 5.24 7.51 18.33
C ASN A 105 4.81 7.55 19.79
N LEU A 106 3.75 6.83 20.19
CA LEU A 106 3.26 6.75 21.56
C LEU A 106 4.30 6.15 22.50
N THR A 107 5.07 5.18 22.02
CA THR A 107 6.12 4.51 22.79
C THR A 107 7.48 5.20 22.67
N LYS A 108 7.57 6.29 21.89
CA LYS A 108 8.82 7.03 21.59
C LYS A 108 9.93 6.15 21.02
N LYS A 109 9.55 5.16 20.21
CA LYS A 109 10.49 4.28 19.51
C LYS A 109 10.62 4.66 18.05
N GLN A 110 11.80 4.45 17.49
CA GLN A 110 12.12 4.81 16.12
C GLN A 110 11.88 3.63 15.16
N PRO A 111 11.44 3.90 13.91
CA PRO A 111 11.48 2.90 12.85
C PRO A 111 12.91 2.34 12.67
N ASN A 112 13.03 1.13 12.13
CA ASN A 112 14.31 0.44 11.93
C ASN A 112 15.12 0.21 13.23
N THR A 113 14.48 0.20 14.38
CA THR A 113 15.06 -0.26 15.63
C THR A 113 14.38 -1.55 16.06
N PRO A 114 15.09 -2.49 16.74
CA PRO A 114 14.47 -3.74 17.18
C PRO A 114 13.21 -3.53 18.02
N GLU A 115 13.22 -2.54 18.91
CA GLU A 115 12.05 -2.19 19.72
C GLU A 115 10.92 -1.60 18.87
N GLY A 116 11.26 -0.72 17.91
CA GLY A 116 10.29 -0.14 16.99
C GLY A 116 9.60 -1.19 16.13
N GLU A 117 10.37 -2.17 15.61
CA GLU A 117 9.83 -3.28 14.84
C GLU A 117 8.94 -4.22 15.69
N ALA A 118 9.30 -4.48 16.93
CA ALA A 118 8.48 -5.27 17.84
C ALA A 118 7.13 -4.58 18.10
N ILE A 119 7.14 -3.28 18.37
CA ILE A 119 5.92 -2.48 18.58
C ILE A 119 5.08 -2.41 17.31
N ALA A 120 5.70 -2.16 16.16
CA ALA A 120 5.02 -2.19 14.86
C ALA A 120 4.36 -3.54 14.60
N SER A 121 5.04 -4.65 14.93
CA SER A 121 4.50 -6.01 14.76
C SER A 121 3.25 -6.26 15.59
N VAL A 122 3.25 -5.84 16.85
CA VAL A 122 2.06 -5.94 17.71
C VAL A 122 0.92 -5.07 17.17
N ALA A 123 1.22 -3.83 16.81
CA ALA A 123 0.23 -2.89 16.29
C ALA A 123 -0.41 -3.38 14.98
N VAL A 124 0.39 -3.89 14.05
CA VAL A 124 -0.09 -4.47 12.78
C VAL A 124 -0.90 -5.75 13.04
N ALA A 125 -0.47 -6.61 13.98
CA ALA A 125 -1.20 -7.83 14.32
C ALA A 125 -2.59 -7.51 14.87
N VAL A 126 -2.67 -6.60 15.84
CA VAL A 126 -3.97 -6.17 16.43
C VAL A 126 -4.86 -5.54 15.35
N SER A 127 -4.32 -4.65 14.52
CA SER A 127 -5.05 -4.05 13.41
C SER A 127 -5.55 -5.10 12.41
N SER A 128 -4.77 -6.16 12.16
CA SER A 128 -5.14 -7.25 11.26
C SER A 128 -6.27 -8.09 11.84
N LEU A 129 -6.19 -8.45 13.12
CA LEU A 129 -7.26 -9.17 13.81
C LEU A 129 -8.57 -8.39 13.82
N MET A 130 -8.49 -7.07 14.08
CA MET A 130 -9.67 -6.21 14.05
C MET A 130 -10.29 -6.14 12.65
N THR A 131 -9.46 -6.04 11.61
CA THR A 131 -9.92 -6.06 10.21
C THR A 131 -10.64 -7.37 9.89
N VAL A 132 -10.06 -8.52 10.27
CA VAL A 132 -10.67 -9.83 10.04
C VAL A 132 -11.99 -9.94 10.80
N ALA A 133 -12.05 -9.49 12.06
CA ALA A 133 -13.28 -9.51 12.85
C ALA A 133 -14.39 -8.68 12.17
N ILE A 134 -14.07 -7.46 11.71
CA ILE A 134 -15.04 -6.60 11.01
C ILE A 134 -15.52 -7.25 9.71
N LEU A 135 -14.61 -7.82 8.91
CA LEU A 135 -14.96 -8.49 7.66
C LEU A 135 -15.82 -9.75 7.91
N THR A 136 -15.51 -10.51 8.96
CA THR A 136 -16.31 -11.67 9.35
C THR A 136 -17.71 -11.25 9.76
N LEU A 137 -17.86 -10.20 10.58
CA LEU A 137 -19.16 -9.65 10.92
C LEU A 137 -19.92 -9.16 9.70
N ALA A 138 -19.25 -8.44 8.79
CA ALA A 138 -19.86 -8.00 7.55
C ALA A 138 -20.33 -9.17 6.68
N ALA A 139 -19.55 -10.24 6.61
CA ALA A 139 -19.94 -11.45 5.86
C ALA A 139 -21.15 -12.17 6.48
N VAL A 140 -21.17 -12.30 7.82
CA VAL A 140 -22.31 -12.92 8.55
C VAL A 140 -23.59 -12.10 8.33
N PHE A 141 -23.48 -10.77 8.34
CA PHE A 141 -24.62 -9.88 8.15
C PHE A 141 -24.85 -9.48 6.68
N ALA A 142 -24.15 -10.09 5.74
CA ALA A 142 -24.22 -9.71 4.31
C ALA A 142 -25.65 -9.71 3.77
N SER A 143 -26.48 -10.69 4.12
CA SER A 143 -27.88 -10.77 3.68
C SER A 143 -28.74 -9.60 4.17
N PHE A 144 -28.45 -9.07 5.37
CA PHE A 144 -29.15 -7.93 5.92
C PHE A 144 -28.64 -6.60 5.33
N ILE A 145 -27.36 -6.54 4.96
CA ILE A 145 -26.71 -5.34 4.46
C ILE A 145 -26.92 -5.20 2.94
N SER A 146 -27.05 -6.33 2.22
CA SER A 146 -27.21 -6.37 0.76
C SER A 146 -28.29 -5.42 0.23
N PRO A 147 -29.53 -5.36 0.77
CA PRO A 147 -30.55 -4.45 0.29
C PRO A 147 -30.15 -2.96 0.36
N VAL A 148 -29.31 -2.59 1.34
CA VAL A 148 -28.80 -1.22 1.48
C VAL A 148 -27.87 -0.88 0.32
N PHE A 149 -27.03 -1.82 -0.12
CA PHE A 149 -26.15 -1.61 -1.27
C PHE A 149 -26.89 -1.53 -2.61
N GLU A 150 -28.11 -2.05 -2.68
CA GLU A 150 -28.98 -1.93 -3.86
C GLU A 150 -29.64 -0.56 -4.00
N LEU A 151 -29.65 0.26 -2.94
CA LEU A 151 -30.24 1.61 -2.99
C LEU A 151 -29.50 2.46 -4.02
N PRO A 152 -30.23 3.19 -4.92
CA PRO A 152 -29.60 4.01 -5.95
C PRO A 152 -28.59 5.04 -5.39
N ALA A 153 -28.89 5.65 -4.26
CA ALA A 153 -28.01 6.59 -3.59
C ALA A 153 -26.70 5.94 -3.14
N VAL A 154 -26.76 4.70 -2.62
CA VAL A 154 -25.57 3.96 -2.17
C VAL A 154 -24.74 3.49 -3.36
N LYS A 155 -25.36 3.05 -4.46
CA LYS A 155 -24.65 2.70 -5.70
C LYS A 155 -23.89 3.91 -6.27
N ILE A 156 -24.54 5.08 -6.31
CA ILE A 156 -23.89 6.32 -6.76
C ILE A 156 -22.73 6.68 -5.82
N ALA A 157 -22.95 6.66 -4.51
CA ALA A 157 -21.92 6.98 -3.51
C ALA A 157 -20.73 6.01 -3.60
N SER A 158 -20.99 4.71 -3.80
CA SER A 158 -19.95 3.69 -3.97
C SER A 158 -19.07 3.94 -5.20
N GLY A 159 -19.61 4.53 -6.27
CA GLY A 159 -18.83 4.95 -7.44
C GLY A 159 -17.77 6.01 -7.13
N TYR A 160 -17.98 6.81 -6.09
CA TYR A 160 -17.00 7.82 -5.64
C TYR A 160 -16.02 7.33 -4.59
N LEU A 161 -16.16 6.09 -4.11
CA LEU A 161 -15.31 5.55 -3.04
C LEU A 161 -13.83 5.52 -3.44
N LEU A 162 -13.51 4.97 -4.61
CA LEU A 162 -12.13 4.91 -5.10
C LEU A 162 -11.53 6.29 -5.32
N PRO A 163 -12.17 7.24 -6.04
CA PRO A 163 -11.66 8.61 -6.14
C PRO A 163 -11.45 9.29 -4.79
N ALA A 164 -12.34 9.10 -3.83
CA ALA A 164 -12.21 9.67 -2.49
C ALA A 164 -11.03 9.05 -1.70
N LEU A 165 -10.84 7.72 -1.79
CA LEU A 165 -9.70 7.04 -1.20
C LEU A 165 -8.39 7.55 -1.79
N PHE A 166 -8.26 7.60 -3.11
CA PHE A 166 -7.07 8.11 -3.78
C PHE A 166 -6.81 9.59 -3.45
N GLY A 167 -7.87 10.40 -3.38
CA GLY A 167 -7.77 11.80 -2.97
C GLY A 167 -7.25 11.94 -1.53
N SER A 168 -7.78 11.17 -0.58
CA SER A 168 -7.33 11.18 0.81
C SER A 168 -5.88 10.69 0.96
N MET A 169 -5.48 9.67 0.20
CA MET A 169 -4.10 9.19 0.14
C MET A 169 -3.15 10.27 -0.38
N ALA A 170 -3.52 10.94 -1.46
CA ALA A 170 -2.73 12.04 -2.01
C ALA A 170 -2.56 13.16 -0.97
N LEU A 171 -3.65 13.57 -0.31
CA LEU A 171 -3.59 14.58 0.76
C LEU A 171 -2.71 14.11 1.93
N GLY A 172 -2.78 12.85 2.34
CA GLY A 172 -1.93 12.28 3.38
C GLY A 172 -0.44 12.31 3.03
N LEU A 173 -0.10 11.99 1.79
CA LEU A 173 1.27 12.08 1.27
C LEU A 173 1.78 13.52 1.23
N PHE A 174 0.93 14.47 0.83
CA PHE A 174 1.28 15.89 0.75
C PHE A 174 1.33 16.57 2.13
N ALA A 175 0.50 16.14 3.07
CA ALA A 175 0.49 16.66 4.43
C ALA A 175 1.71 16.22 5.27
N SER A 176 2.65 15.50 4.68
CA SER A 176 3.94 15.10 5.29
C SER A 176 3.84 14.37 6.65
N SER A 177 2.69 13.82 6.96
CA SER A 177 2.42 13.17 8.25
C SER A 177 2.78 11.67 8.27
N ALA A 178 3.18 11.09 7.14
CA ALA A 178 3.29 9.65 6.96
C ALA A 178 4.63 9.03 7.42
N SER A 179 5.62 9.82 7.79
CA SER A 179 6.98 9.32 8.07
C SER A 179 7.44 9.57 9.51
N GLY A 180 6.82 8.94 10.49
CA GLY A 180 7.35 8.87 11.86
C GLY A 180 7.83 10.22 12.42
N SER A 181 9.09 10.27 12.89
CA SER A 181 9.71 11.48 13.47
C SER A 181 10.21 12.49 12.43
N LYS A 182 10.18 12.19 11.14
CA LYS A 182 10.72 13.04 10.07
C LYS A 182 9.62 13.56 9.17
N VAL A 183 9.74 14.81 8.76
CA VAL A 183 8.84 15.51 7.83
C VAL A 183 9.63 15.90 6.59
N VAL A 184 9.07 15.62 5.42
CA VAL A 184 9.64 16.04 4.14
C VAL A 184 9.10 17.41 3.77
N LYS A 185 9.83 18.48 4.07
CA LYS A 185 9.47 19.83 3.64
C LYS A 185 9.68 19.98 2.13
N GLY A 186 8.65 20.44 1.43
CA GLY A 186 8.70 20.66 -0.02
C GLY A 186 8.47 19.42 -0.87
N GLY A 187 8.04 18.29 -0.32
CA GLY A 187 7.77 17.04 -1.05
C GLY A 187 6.79 17.21 -2.22
N ILE A 188 5.80 18.07 -2.06
CA ILE A 188 4.83 18.40 -3.11
C ILE A 188 5.51 18.93 -4.40
N LYS A 189 6.66 19.60 -4.28
CA LYS A 189 7.42 20.11 -5.44
C LYS A 189 7.99 18.98 -6.30
N GLY A 190 8.25 17.82 -5.71
CA GLY A 190 8.73 16.62 -6.44
C GLY A 190 7.62 15.95 -7.23
N VAL A 191 6.39 16.01 -6.74
CA VAL A 191 5.23 15.37 -7.37
C VAL A 191 4.55 16.28 -8.38
N LEU A 192 4.63 17.59 -8.19
CA LEU A 192 3.97 18.59 -9.04
C LEU A 192 4.23 18.42 -10.55
N PRO A 193 5.47 18.18 -11.02
CA PRO A 193 5.73 17.99 -12.46
C PRO A 193 4.99 16.77 -13.04
N VAL A 194 4.98 15.66 -12.32
CA VAL A 194 4.26 14.44 -12.74
C VAL A 194 2.77 14.70 -12.80
N LEU A 195 2.23 15.37 -11.79
CA LEU A 195 0.80 15.72 -11.71
C LEU A 195 0.39 16.63 -12.86
N VAL A 196 1.19 17.66 -13.15
CA VAL A 196 0.93 18.59 -14.28
C VAL A 196 0.97 17.84 -15.61
N ILE A 197 1.99 17.02 -15.86
CA ILE A 197 2.11 16.24 -17.09
C ILE A 197 0.90 15.34 -17.26
N MET A 198 0.52 14.58 -16.23
CA MET A 198 -0.62 13.67 -16.30
C MET A 198 -1.95 14.40 -16.48
N THR A 199 -2.13 15.55 -15.84
CA THR A 199 -3.34 16.36 -16.00
C THR A 199 -3.47 16.89 -17.43
N VAL A 200 -2.38 17.44 -17.98
CA VAL A 200 -2.36 17.95 -19.36
C VAL A 200 -2.60 16.83 -20.37
N LEU A 201 -1.94 15.68 -20.22
CA LEU A 201 -2.15 14.52 -21.07
C LEU A 201 -3.58 13.99 -21.00
N SER A 202 -4.13 13.89 -19.79
CA SER A 202 -5.51 13.42 -19.56
C SER A 202 -6.53 14.36 -20.19
N LEU A 203 -6.33 15.67 -20.03
CA LEU A 203 -7.21 16.67 -20.63
C LEU A 203 -7.13 16.65 -22.17
N ALA A 204 -5.91 16.64 -22.72
CA ALA A 204 -5.68 16.57 -24.15
C ALA A 204 -6.30 15.31 -24.78
N ALA A 205 -6.11 14.15 -24.17
CA ALA A 205 -6.70 12.90 -24.64
C ALA A 205 -8.22 12.90 -24.60
N ARG A 206 -8.83 13.50 -23.54
CA ARG A 206 -10.29 13.66 -23.46
C ARG A 206 -10.82 14.57 -24.55
N LEU A 207 -10.18 15.71 -24.78
CA LEU A 207 -10.59 16.67 -25.82
C LEU A 207 -10.42 16.08 -27.23
N ALA A 208 -9.42 15.23 -27.44
CA ALA A 208 -9.19 14.53 -28.72
C ALA A 208 -10.05 13.26 -28.91
N GLY A 209 -10.93 12.91 -27.95
CA GLY A 209 -11.77 11.72 -28.02
C GLY A 209 -11.08 10.39 -27.65
N TYR A 210 -9.84 10.44 -27.19
CA TYR A 210 -9.03 9.24 -26.82
C TYR A 210 -9.05 8.92 -25.32
N GLY A 211 -10.05 9.38 -24.58
CA GLY A 211 -10.11 9.17 -23.12
C GLY A 211 -10.12 7.72 -22.69
N SER A 212 -10.78 6.83 -23.42
CA SER A 212 -10.80 5.38 -23.17
C SER A 212 -9.45 4.71 -23.41
N VAL A 213 -8.72 5.15 -24.46
CA VAL A 213 -7.39 4.65 -24.79
C VAL A 213 -6.40 5.01 -23.68
N LEU A 214 -6.50 6.22 -23.14
CA LEU A 214 -5.66 6.65 -22.02
C LEU A 214 -5.87 5.78 -20.79
N GLY A 215 -7.12 5.38 -20.51
CA GLY A 215 -7.44 4.44 -19.42
C GLY A 215 -6.75 3.09 -19.58
N GLY A 216 -6.69 2.55 -20.80
CA GLY A 216 -5.97 1.31 -21.10
C GLY A 216 -4.44 1.41 -20.99
N LEU A 217 -3.89 2.63 -21.09
CA LEU A 217 -2.44 2.86 -21.03
C LEU A 217 -1.93 3.28 -19.64
N VAL A 218 -2.77 3.30 -18.60
CA VAL A 218 -2.42 3.74 -17.24
C VAL A 218 -1.16 3.03 -16.72
N GLY A 219 -1.01 1.73 -16.97
CA GLY A 219 0.18 0.97 -16.55
C GLY A 219 1.48 1.49 -17.18
N ILE A 220 1.45 1.82 -18.47
CA ILE A 220 2.60 2.39 -19.19
C ILE A 220 2.94 3.77 -18.59
N PHE A 221 1.93 4.60 -18.32
CA PHE A 221 2.15 5.91 -17.70
C PHE A 221 2.78 5.78 -16.31
N ILE A 222 2.39 4.80 -15.49
CA ILE A 222 3.01 4.55 -14.19
C ILE A 222 4.50 4.23 -14.36
N ILE A 223 4.85 3.33 -15.29
CA ILE A 223 6.24 2.93 -15.54
C ILE A 223 7.09 4.13 -15.99
N VAL A 224 6.54 5.01 -16.82
CA VAL A 224 7.26 6.19 -17.35
C VAL A 224 7.32 7.31 -16.30
N MET A 225 6.23 7.56 -15.58
CA MET A 225 6.15 8.67 -14.64
C MET A 225 6.89 8.41 -13.32
N LEU A 226 7.03 7.15 -12.90
CA LEU A 226 7.75 6.78 -11.69
C LEU A 226 9.24 7.21 -11.75
N PRO A 227 10.03 6.87 -12.77
CA PRO A 227 11.39 7.40 -12.92
C PRO A 227 11.45 8.92 -12.99
N ILE A 228 10.51 9.57 -13.68
CA ILE A 228 10.44 11.04 -13.77
C ILE A 228 10.21 11.64 -12.39
N GLY A 229 9.30 11.08 -11.60
CA GLY A 229 9.03 11.51 -10.22
C GLY A 229 10.26 11.33 -9.31
N ILE A 230 10.96 10.21 -9.42
CA ILE A 230 12.18 9.95 -8.66
C ILE A 230 13.28 10.94 -9.06
N LEU A 231 13.53 11.14 -10.35
CA LEU A 231 14.56 12.06 -10.84
C LEU A 231 14.27 13.51 -10.45
N THR A 232 13.05 13.97 -10.61
CA THR A 232 12.66 15.33 -10.22
C THR A 232 12.80 15.55 -8.72
N SER A 233 12.37 14.58 -7.90
CA SER A 233 12.53 14.63 -6.45
C SER A 233 14.01 14.63 -6.03
N TYR A 234 14.84 13.80 -6.66
CA TYR A 234 16.29 13.75 -6.42
C TYR A 234 16.98 15.07 -6.77
N VAL A 235 16.68 15.64 -7.95
CA VAL A 235 17.24 16.93 -8.39
C VAL A 235 16.82 18.06 -7.43
N LEU A 236 15.56 18.08 -7.00
CA LEU A 236 15.05 19.09 -6.07
C LEU A 236 15.66 18.93 -4.67
N TRP A 237 15.90 17.69 -4.23
CA TRP A 237 16.62 17.42 -2.98
C TRP A 237 18.07 17.90 -3.06
N LYS A 238 18.78 17.57 -4.14
CA LYS A 238 20.16 18.04 -4.37
C LYS A 238 20.27 19.58 -4.43
N LYS A 239 19.21 20.25 -4.92
CA LYS A 239 19.10 21.72 -4.94
C LYS A 239 18.61 22.32 -3.60
N GLY A 240 18.44 21.53 -2.55
CA GLY A 240 17.96 21.98 -1.24
C GLY A 240 16.50 22.44 -1.19
N LYS A 241 15.73 22.24 -2.28
CA LYS A 241 14.30 22.61 -2.34
C LYS A 241 13.38 21.61 -1.65
N ILE A 242 13.87 20.38 -1.46
CA ILE A 242 13.24 19.33 -0.65
C ILE A 242 14.22 19.03 0.49
N GLN A 243 13.71 19.04 1.71
CA GLN A 243 14.52 18.79 2.91
C GLN A 243 13.79 17.80 3.82
N VAL A 244 14.56 16.88 4.39
CA VAL A 244 14.09 15.99 5.44
C VAL A 244 14.44 16.61 6.77
N VAL A 245 13.44 16.98 7.55
CA VAL A 245 13.60 17.69 8.83
C VAL A 245 12.97 16.84 9.92
N ASP A 246 13.59 16.78 11.09
CA ASP A 246 12.99 16.12 12.25
C ASP A 246 11.76 16.91 12.71
N LYS A 247 10.70 16.15 13.08
CA LYS A 247 9.48 16.74 13.60
C LYS A 247 9.78 17.30 14.99
N GLU A 248 9.77 18.62 15.12
CA GLU A 248 9.85 19.24 16.45
C GLU A 248 8.73 18.67 17.32
N GLN A 249 9.12 18.11 18.45
CA GLN A 249 8.18 17.64 19.46
C GLN A 249 7.48 18.91 20.04
N LYS A 250 6.23 19.13 19.65
CA LYS A 250 5.33 20.02 20.39
C LYS A 250 4.66 19.26 21.50
#